data_948ff1820b5655b719a9ae96b5577c41
#
_entry.id   948ff1820b5655b719a9ae96b5577c41
#
_cell.length_a   1.000
_cell.length_b   1.000
_cell.length_c   1.000
_cell.angle_alpha   90.00
_cell.angle_beta   90.00
_cell.angle_gamma   90.00
#
_symmetry.space_group_name_H-M   'P 1'
#
loop_
_entity.id
_entity.type
_entity.pdbx_description
1 polymer ?
#
loop_
_entity_poly.entity_id
_entity_poly.type
_entity_poly.pdbx_seq_one_letter_code
_entity_poly.pdbx_strand_id
1 'polypeptide(L)'
;MVTRRKAGVVKPNPRYDNIAEVDTVTCSVRAALRDPEWFAAMQEEFKALQDNGTWELVPRPPGAHVITGKWIFKNKFHADGRMECRKARWVVRGFSQRPGLDFDQTFSPVVKPATIRTVLHLAAARDWPVHQLDVKNAFLHGHLTERVSCHQPVGFVDAAQPDVVCLLRKSLYGLKQAPRAWFQRFATHLQQLGFIPAKSDSSLFVLHRGDAEAHLLLYVDDIVLAASSTELLHQIIDQLCLEFAMKDLGPVHAWRTTRQLPRQLMSRVSSPPAQASQ
;
A
#
# COMPACT_ATOMS: atom_id res chain seq x y z
N MET A 1 7.40 -40.74 -4.52
CA MET A 1 7.64 -40.10 -3.20
C MET A 1 6.32 -39.57 -2.67
N VAL A 2 5.79 -40.06 -1.55
CA VAL A 2 4.53 -39.58 -0.97
C VAL A 2 4.90 -38.40 -0.05
N THR A 3 4.44 -37.19 -0.38
CA THR A 3 4.67 -36.01 0.47
C THR A 3 3.85 -36.09 1.76
N ARG A 4 4.33 -35.54 2.86
CA ARG A 4 3.63 -35.54 4.18
C ARG A 4 2.16 -35.04 4.08
N ARG A 5 1.86 -34.14 3.16
CA ARG A 5 0.50 -33.66 2.90
C ARG A 5 -0.43 -34.73 2.32
N LYS A 6 0.11 -35.65 1.50
CA LYS A 6 -0.64 -36.82 0.98
C LYS A 6 -0.86 -37.90 2.05
N ALA A 7 -0.10 -37.87 3.12
CA ALA A 7 -0.22 -38.77 4.26
C ALA A 7 -1.13 -38.20 5.38
N GLY A 8 -1.87 -37.10 5.14
CA GLY A 8 -2.81 -36.56 6.12
C GLY A 8 -2.17 -35.85 7.33
N VAL A 9 -0.83 -35.69 7.34
CA VAL A 9 -0.13 -35.01 8.45
C VAL A 9 -0.09 -33.52 8.17
N VAL A 10 -1.11 -32.79 8.63
CA VAL A 10 -1.14 -31.33 8.68
C VAL A 10 -0.76 -30.92 10.11
N LYS A 11 0.51 -30.57 10.35
CA LYS A 11 0.89 -29.85 11.58
C LYS A 11 0.66 -28.35 11.31
N PRO A 12 -0.19 -27.66 12.09
CA PRO A 12 -0.25 -26.21 12.07
C PRO A 12 1.15 -25.66 12.37
N ASN A 13 1.60 -24.68 11.61
CA ASN A 13 2.86 -24.03 11.89
C ASN A 13 2.57 -22.83 12.84
N PRO A 14 2.97 -22.90 14.13
CA PRO A 14 2.63 -21.86 15.10
C PRO A 14 3.21 -20.47 14.75
N ARG A 15 4.12 -20.40 13.77
CA ARG A 15 4.56 -19.12 13.21
C ARG A 15 3.54 -18.45 12.31
N TYR A 16 2.51 -19.16 11.85
CA TYR A 16 1.44 -18.65 10.98
C TYR A 16 0.07 -18.64 11.66
N ASP A 17 -0.06 -19.16 12.89
CA ASP A 17 -1.32 -19.12 13.66
C ASP A 17 -1.69 -17.71 14.14
N ASN A 18 -0.80 -16.72 13.97
CA ASN A 18 -1.06 -15.29 14.21
C ASN A 18 -1.30 -14.47 12.92
N ILE A 19 -1.66 -15.10 11.82
CA ILE A 19 -2.36 -14.39 10.76
C ILE A 19 -3.73 -14.10 11.37
N ALA A 20 -3.89 -12.88 11.90
CA ALA A 20 -5.20 -12.35 12.24
C ALA A 20 -6.12 -12.76 11.09
N GLU A 21 -7.17 -13.53 11.39
CA GLU A 21 -8.18 -13.91 10.42
C GLU A 21 -8.53 -12.66 9.63
N VAL A 22 -8.13 -12.65 8.37
CA VAL A 22 -8.52 -11.58 7.47
C VAL A 22 -9.99 -11.84 7.23
N ASP A 23 -10.85 -11.24 8.08
CA ASP A 23 -12.31 -11.23 7.93
C ASP A 23 -12.67 -10.55 6.61
N THR A 24 -12.34 -11.21 5.51
CA THR A 24 -12.92 -10.89 4.21
C THR A 24 -14.35 -11.37 4.26
N VAL A 25 -15.26 -10.43 4.45
CA VAL A 25 -16.67 -10.73 4.37
C VAL A 25 -16.95 -11.28 2.98
N THR A 26 -17.46 -12.51 2.90
CA THR A 26 -17.91 -13.13 1.64
C THR A 26 -19.26 -12.52 1.24
N CYS A 27 -19.27 -11.20 1.02
CA CYS A 27 -20.44 -10.50 0.51
C CYS A 27 -20.39 -10.49 -1.02
N SER A 28 -21.48 -10.94 -1.67
CA SER A 28 -21.58 -10.78 -3.10
C SER A 28 -21.83 -9.31 -3.45
N VAL A 29 -21.31 -8.85 -4.61
CA VAL A 29 -21.55 -7.46 -5.07
C VAL A 29 -23.04 -7.14 -5.14
N ARG A 30 -23.87 -8.11 -5.56
CA ARG A 30 -25.34 -7.94 -5.63
C ARG A 30 -25.95 -7.72 -4.22
N ALA A 31 -25.44 -8.40 -3.20
CA ALA A 31 -25.87 -8.21 -1.83
C ALA A 31 -25.40 -6.87 -1.28
N ALA A 32 -24.14 -6.50 -1.55
CA ALA A 32 -23.55 -5.22 -1.13
C ALA A 32 -24.28 -4.02 -1.73
N LEU A 33 -24.70 -4.09 -2.98
CA LEU A 33 -25.50 -3.03 -3.63
C LEU A 33 -26.89 -2.83 -3.03
N ARG A 34 -27.41 -3.80 -2.26
CA ARG A 34 -28.70 -3.74 -1.56
C ARG A 34 -28.57 -3.35 -0.09
N ASP A 35 -27.39 -3.49 0.48
CA ASP A 35 -27.09 -3.14 1.87
C ASP A 35 -26.65 -1.68 1.93
N PRO A 36 -27.36 -0.78 2.63
CA PRO A 36 -27.06 0.66 2.64
C PRO A 36 -25.65 0.97 3.12
N GLU A 37 -25.11 0.23 4.10
CA GLU A 37 -23.79 0.50 4.66
C GLU A 37 -22.67 0.04 3.71
N TRP A 38 -22.83 -1.11 3.05
CA TRP A 38 -21.89 -1.54 2.02
C TRP A 38 -21.94 -0.65 0.79
N PHE A 39 -23.15 -0.24 0.39
CA PHE A 39 -23.30 0.68 -0.74
C PHE A 39 -22.63 2.04 -0.46
N ALA A 40 -22.80 2.59 0.73
CA ALA A 40 -22.11 3.81 1.15
C ALA A 40 -20.58 3.65 1.10
N ALA A 41 -20.05 2.53 1.60
CA ALA A 41 -18.60 2.25 1.53
C ALA A 41 -18.10 2.11 0.07
N MET A 42 -18.92 1.53 -0.83
CA MET A 42 -18.58 1.45 -2.26
C MET A 42 -18.62 2.84 -2.93
N GLN A 43 -19.61 3.69 -2.58
CA GLN A 43 -19.69 5.06 -3.08
C GLN A 43 -18.49 5.91 -2.63
N GLU A 44 -18.08 5.78 -1.36
CA GLU A 44 -16.91 6.48 -0.83
C GLU A 44 -15.63 6.11 -1.60
N GLU A 45 -15.40 4.81 -1.83
CA GLU A 45 -14.26 4.34 -2.62
C GLU A 45 -14.34 4.85 -4.06
N PHE A 46 -15.49 4.71 -4.72
CA PHE A 46 -15.67 5.14 -6.11
C PHE A 46 -15.44 6.64 -6.26
N LYS A 47 -16.00 7.45 -5.36
CA LYS A 47 -15.77 8.89 -5.33
C LYS A 47 -14.29 9.22 -5.12
N ALA A 48 -13.61 8.57 -4.18
CA ALA A 48 -12.18 8.77 -3.95
C ALA A 48 -11.34 8.46 -5.20
N LEU A 49 -11.70 7.42 -5.96
CA LEU A 49 -11.04 7.09 -7.22
C LEU A 49 -11.27 8.14 -8.32
N GLN A 50 -12.48 8.71 -8.38
CA GLN A 50 -12.81 9.80 -9.31
C GLN A 50 -12.10 11.10 -8.94
N ASP A 51 -12.18 11.52 -7.67
CA ASP A 51 -11.55 12.75 -7.16
C ASP A 51 -10.02 12.70 -7.34
N ASN A 52 -9.43 11.51 -7.23
CA ASN A 52 -8.01 11.28 -7.50
C ASN A 52 -7.67 11.30 -9.00
N GLY A 53 -8.64 11.34 -9.92
CA GLY A 53 -8.39 11.23 -11.36
C GLY A 53 -7.71 9.93 -11.75
N THR A 54 -8.16 8.80 -11.17
CA THR A 54 -7.51 7.50 -11.33
C THR A 54 -7.58 7.01 -12.78
N TRP A 55 -8.66 7.34 -13.50
CA TRP A 55 -8.88 6.97 -14.91
C TRP A 55 -9.64 8.03 -15.69
N GLU A 56 -9.60 7.87 -17.00
CA GLU A 56 -10.48 8.54 -17.97
C GLU A 56 -11.39 7.50 -18.61
N LEU A 57 -12.65 7.87 -18.87
CA LEU A 57 -13.55 7.06 -19.67
C LEU A 57 -13.25 7.27 -21.14
N VAL A 58 -12.92 6.18 -21.85
CA VAL A 58 -12.57 6.22 -23.28
C VAL A 58 -13.30 5.13 -24.05
N PRO A 59 -13.62 5.34 -25.32
CA PRO A 59 -14.11 4.28 -26.17
C PRO A 59 -13.15 3.09 -26.14
N ARG A 60 -13.69 1.89 -26.11
CA ARG A 60 -12.86 0.68 -26.09
C ARG A 60 -12.02 0.59 -27.36
N PRO A 61 -10.67 0.64 -27.29
CA PRO A 61 -9.84 0.50 -28.48
C PRO A 61 -9.99 -0.90 -29.11
N PRO A 62 -10.02 -1.01 -30.43
CA PRO A 62 -10.09 -2.31 -31.12
C PRO A 62 -8.94 -3.22 -30.68
N GLY A 63 -9.24 -4.47 -30.30
CA GLY A 63 -8.25 -5.44 -29.85
C GLY A 63 -7.62 -5.16 -28.49
N ALA A 64 -8.03 -4.10 -27.78
CA ALA A 64 -7.48 -3.77 -26.46
C ALA A 64 -7.78 -4.86 -25.43
N HIS A 65 -6.76 -5.23 -24.68
CA HIS A 65 -6.90 -6.05 -23.50
C HIS A 65 -7.51 -5.22 -22.36
N VAL A 66 -8.74 -5.55 -21.97
CA VAL A 66 -9.45 -4.85 -20.90
C VAL A 66 -9.47 -5.72 -19.65
N ILE A 67 -8.83 -5.27 -18.60
CA ILE A 67 -8.70 -6.02 -17.34
C ILE A 67 -10.02 -5.92 -16.56
N THR A 68 -10.47 -7.03 -15.99
CA THR A 68 -11.64 -7.03 -15.10
C THR A 68 -11.24 -6.59 -13.69
N GLY A 69 -12.20 -6.04 -12.96
CA GLY A 69 -12.04 -5.73 -11.54
C GLY A 69 -13.04 -6.48 -10.67
N LYS A 70 -12.86 -6.39 -9.37
CA LYS A 70 -13.78 -6.89 -8.36
C LYS A 70 -13.80 -5.98 -7.14
N TRP A 71 -14.94 -5.94 -6.46
CA TRP A 71 -15.03 -5.35 -5.14
C TRP A 71 -14.49 -6.32 -4.08
N ILE A 72 -13.72 -5.78 -3.15
CA ILE A 72 -13.26 -6.48 -1.94
C ILE A 72 -13.87 -5.76 -0.75
N PHE A 73 -14.55 -6.53 0.09
CA PHE A 73 -15.25 -6.04 1.28
C PHE A 73 -14.52 -6.48 2.53
N LYS A 74 -14.33 -5.56 3.48
CA LYS A 74 -13.67 -5.83 4.75
C LYS A 74 -14.34 -5.05 5.87
N ASN A 75 -14.66 -5.71 6.99
CA ASN A 75 -15.01 -5.04 8.23
C ASN A 75 -13.71 -4.61 8.94
N LYS A 76 -13.69 -3.39 9.44
CA LYS A 76 -12.66 -2.92 10.35
C LYS A 76 -13.20 -2.92 11.77
N PHE A 77 -12.35 -3.30 12.71
CA PHE A 77 -12.68 -3.35 14.13
C PHE A 77 -11.70 -2.51 14.92
N HIS A 78 -12.18 -1.87 15.98
CA HIS A 78 -11.35 -1.25 16.99
C HIS A 78 -10.59 -2.33 17.79
N ALA A 79 -9.58 -1.93 18.55
CA ALA A 79 -8.82 -2.85 19.40
C ALA A 79 -9.67 -3.54 20.51
N ASP A 80 -10.83 -2.98 20.85
CA ASP A 80 -11.80 -3.53 21.79
C ASP A 80 -12.80 -4.52 21.14
N GLY A 81 -12.65 -4.81 19.85
CA GLY A 81 -13.49 -5.74 19.09
C GLY A 81 -14.79 -5.13 18.54
N ARG A 82 -15.10 -3.86 18.83
CA ARG A 82 -16.26 -3.18 18.22
C ARG A 82 -15.99 -2.88 16.74
N MET A 83 -17.01 -3.04 15.90
CA MET A 83 -16.91 -2.69 14.50
C MET A 83 -16.69 -1.16 14.35
N GLU A 84 -15.59 -0.80 13.68
CA GLU A 84 -15.24 0.59 13.39
C GLU A 84 -15.97 1.07 12.13
N CYS A 85 -15.79 0.38 11.01
CA CYS A 85 -16.41 0.70 9.75
C CYS A 85 -16.38 -0.47 8.76
N ARG A 86 -17.26 -0.41 7.76
CA ARG A 86 -17.17 -1.25 6.56
C ARG A 86 -16.29 -0.58 5.53
N LYS A 87 -15.41 -1.34 4.89
CA LYS A 87 -14.51 -0.85 3.86
C LYS A 87 -14.67 -1.64 2.57
N ALA A 88 -14.99 -0.96 1.49
CA ALA A 88 -14.98 -1.52 0.14
C ALA A 88 -13.75 -1.02 -0.61
N ARG A 89 -13.16 -1.88 -1.46
CA ARG A 89 -12.09 -1.51 -2.38
C ARG A 89 -12.34 -2.07 -3.76
N TRP A 90 -12.19 -1.22 -4.78
CA TRP A 90 -12.17 -1.68 -6.16
C TRP A 90 -10.77 -2.16 -6.53
N VAL A 91 -10.65 -3.44 -6.87
CA VAL A 91 -9.36 -4.10 -7.13
C VAL A 91 -9.39 -4.71 -8.52
N VAL A 92 -8.44 -4.34 -9.38
CA VAL A 92 -8.30 -4.96 -10.71
C VAL A 92 -7.63 -6.32 -10.61
N ARG A 93 -7.98 -7.23 -11.52
CA ARG A 93 -7.43 -8.59 -11.57
C ARG A 93 -6.10 -8.60 -12.32
N GLY A 94 -5.04 -8.10 -11.67
CA GLY A 94 -3.71 -7.98 -12.26
C GLY A 94 -3.08 -9.30 -12.72
N PHE A 95 -3.57 -10.45 -12.23
CA PHE A 95 -3.11 -11.76 -12.72
C PHE A 95 -3.40 -11.96 -14.21
N SER A 96 -4.39 -11.28 -14.77
CA SER A 96 -4.70 -11.32 -16.20
C SER A 96 -3.81 -10.38 -17.05
N GLN A 97 -3.00 -9.52 -16.43
CA GLN A 97 -2.08 -8.63 -17.14
C GLN A 97 -1.00 -9.41 -17.90
N ARG A 98 -0.69 -8.94 -19.11
CA ARG A 98 0.29 -9.53 -20.02
C ARG A 98 1.60 -8.75 -19.97
N PRO A 99 2.74 -9.44 -19.71
CA PRO A 99 4.07 -8.82 -19.75
C PRO A 99 4.36 -8.19 -21.13
N GLY A 100 5.04 -7.05 -21.14
CA GLY A 100 5.39 -6.32 -22.35
C GLY A 100 4.23 -5.61 -23.04
N LEU A 101 2.99 -5.71 -22.51
CA LEU A 101 1.81 -5.00 -23.02
C LEU A 101 1.14 -4.17 -21.93
N ASP A 102 0.78 -4.80 -20.81
CA ASP A 102 0.07 -4.14 -19.71
C ASP A 102 1.04 -3.66 -18.62
N PHE A 103 2.24 -4.21 -18.58
CA PHE A 103 3.32 -3.80 -17.69
C PHE A 103 4.68 -4.30 -18.19
N ASP A 104 5.75 -3.55 -17.90
CA ASP A 104 7.13 -3.96 -18.19
C ASP A 104 7.84 -4.45 -16.95
N GLN A 105 7.83 -3.67 -15.88
CA GLN A 105 8.54 -3.96 -14.64
C GLN A 105 7.62 -3.83 -13.43
N THR A 106 7.74 -4.77 -12.50
CA THR A 106 6.89 -4.82 -11.30
C THR A 106 7.68 -4.71 -10.00
N PHE A 107 8.99 -4.88 -10.06
CA PHE A 107 9.82 -4.86 -8.86
C PHE A 107 9.74 -3.52 -8.13
N SER A 108 9.43 -3.57 -6.85
CA SER A 108 9.48 -2.47 -5.90
C SER A 108 10.42 -2.87 -4.76
N PRO A 109 11.36 -1.99 -4.36
CA PRO A 109 12.19 -2.25 -3.20
C PRO A 109 11.35 -2.49 -1.95
N VAL A 110 11.82 -3.40 -1.11
CA VAL A 110 11.25 -3.67 0.21
C VAL A 110 12.37 -3.53 1.24
N VAL A 111 12.15 -2.71 2.25
CA VAL A 111 13.16 -2.45 3.28
C VAL A 111 13.57 -3.74 4.00
N LYS A 112 14.87 -3.93 4.17
CA LYS A 112 15.42 -5.10 4.86
C LYS A 112 15.26 -4.98 6.38
N PRO A 113 14.92 -6.05 7.11
CA PRO A 113 14.81 -6.00 8.58
C PRO A 113 16.09 -5.51 9.27
N ALA A 114 17.26 -5.79 8.69
CA ALA A 114 18.55 -5.31 9.17
C ALA A 114 18.63 -3.77 9.09
N THR A 115 18.21 -3.18 7.97
CA THR A 115 18.19 -1.73 7.75
C THR A 115 17.33 -1.03 8.80
N ILE A 116 16.11 -1.55 9.05
CA ILE A 116 15.20 -1.01 10.06
C ILE A 116 15.87 -1.00 11.44
N ARG A 117 16.48 -2.13 11.84
CA ARG A 117 17.18 -2.24 13.13
C ARG A 117 18.33 -1.25 13.22
N THR A 118 19.14 -1.12 12.16
CA THR A 118 20.27 -0.20 12.14
C THR A 118 19.82 1.24 12.32
N VAL A 119 18.82 1.70 11.58
CA VAL A 119 18.27 3.06 11.70
C VAL A 119 17.71 3.32 13.09
N LEU A 120 16.95 2.38 13.64
CA LEU A 120 16.39 2.52 14.99
C LEU A 120 17.48 2.51 16.08
N HIS A 121 18.52 1.68 15.96
CA HIS A 121 19.65 1.70 16.89
C HIS A 121 20.44 3.00 16.81
N LEU A 122 20.64 3.52 15.61
CA LEU A 122 21.30 4.81 15.41
C LEU A 122 20.50 5.95 16.05
N ALA A 123 19.20 5.99 15.79
CA ALA A 123 18.30 6.97 16.38
C ALA A 123 18.30 6.90 17.91
N ALA A 124 18.34 5.67 18.50
CA ALA A 124 18.47 5.51 19.93
C ALA A 124 19.78 6.00 20.51
N ALA A 125 20.88 5.66 19.84
CA ALA A 125 22.21 6.04 20.32
C ALA A 125 22.45 7.57 20.28
N ARG A 126 21.67 8.28 19.44
CA ARG A 126 21.74 9.73 19.25
C ARG A 126 20.55 10.49 19.88
N ASP A 127 19.65 9.80 20.58
CA ASP A 127 18.42 10.36 21.15
C ASP A 127 17.53 11.07 20.13
N TRP A 128 17.53 10.61 18.89
CA TRP A 128 16.69 11.17 17.82
C TRP A 128 15.23 10.82 17.99
N PRO A 129 14.30 11.76 17.75
CA PRO A 129 12.87 11.44 17.64
C PRO A 129 12.62 10.53 16.43
N VAL A 130 11.67 9.59 16.59
CA VAL A 130 11.26 8.64 15.56
C VAL A 130 9.74 8.59 15.52
N HIS A 131 9.15 8.89 14.36
CA HIS A 131 7.72 8.78 14.11
C HIS A 131 7.40 7.71 13.08
N GLN A 132 6.20 7.13 13.20
CA GLN A 132 5.60 6.28 12.20
C GLN A 132 4.50 7.04 11.48
N LEU A 133 4.53 7.00 10.14
CA LEU A 133 3.52 7.61 9.30
C LEU A 133 2.82 6.53 8.46
N ASP A 134 1.54 6.71 8.17
CA ASP A 134 0.73 5.82 7.31
C ASP A 134 0.19 6.62 6.13
N VAL A 135 0.45 6.14 4.91
CA VAL A 135 -0.01 6.81 3.69
C VAL A 135 -1.37 6.25 3.29
N LYS A 136 -2.38 7.11 3.32
CA LYS A 136 -3.73 6.71 2.89
C LYS A 136 -3.73 6.38 1.41
N ASN A 137 -4.12 5.14 1.08
CA ASN A 137 -4.27 4.67 -0.30
C ASN A 137 -2.99 4.83 -1.16
N ALA A 138 -1.83 4.50 -0.60
CA ALA A 138 -0.50 4.71 -1.19
C ALA A 138 -0.42 4.37 -2.70
N PHE A 139 -0.94 3.23 -3.13
CA PHE A 139 -0.88 2.83 -4.54
C PHE A 139 -1.62 3.79 -5.48
N LEU A 140 -2.67 4.48 -5.02
CA LEU A 140 -3.44 5.41 -5.85
C LEU A 140 -2.67 6.69 -6.21
N HIS A 141 -1.54 6.95 -5.55
CA HIS A 141 -0.66 8.08 -5.87
C HIS A 141 0.34 7.77 -7.00
N GLY A 142 0.56 6.49 -7.33
CA GLY A 142 1.50 6.10 -8.39
C GLY A 142 0.98 6.48 -9.78
N HIS A 143 1.83 7.05 -10.63
CA HIS A 143 1.51 7.32 -12.03
C HIS A 143 1.83 6.10 -12.90
N LEU A 144 0.98 5.83 -13.88
CA LEU A 144 1.22 4.78 -14.87
C LEU A 144 1.77 5.38 -16.15
N THR A 145 2.79 4.76 -16.69
CA THR A 145 3.35 5.07 -18.01
C THR A 145 2.76 4.18 -19.09
N GLU A 146 2.30 3.00 -18.70
CA GLU A 146 1.71 2.00 -19.59
C GLU A 146 0.21 2.28 -19.82
N ARG A 147 -0.26 1.94 -21.00
CA ARG A 147 -1.69 2.06 -21.35
C ARG A 147 -2.47 0.86 -20.86
N VAL A 148 -2.99 0.95 -19.65
CA VAL A 148 -3.79 -0.11 -19.03
C VAL A 148 -5.27 0.30 -19.03
N SER A 149 -6.13 -0.55 -19.56
CA SER A 149 -7.58 -0.34 -19.57
C SER A 149 -8.28 -1.37 -18.69
N CYS A 150 -9.26 -0.95 -17.92
CA CYS A 150 -10.11 -1.86 -17.15
C CYS A 150 -11.60 -1.56 -17.36
N HIS A 151 -12.44 -2.55 -17.06
CA HIS A 151 -13.89 -2.35 -17.06
C HIS A 151 -14.29 -1.36 -15.94
N GLN A 152 -15.36 -0.61 -16.20
CA GLN A 152 -15.97 0.23 -15.18
C GLN A 152 -16.38 -0.60 -13.94
N PRO A 153 -16.29 -0.01 -12.72
CA PRO A 153 -16.69 -0.70 -11.51
C PRO A 153 -18.15 -1.17 -11.53
N VAL A 154 -18.36 -2.44 -11.22
CA VAL A 154 -19.71 -3.01 -11.18
C VAL A 154 -20.57 -2.26 -10.16
N GLY A 155 -21.75 -1.82 -10.59
CA GLY A 155 -22.68 -0.99 -9.81
C GLY A 155 -22.47 0.52 -10.00
N PHE A 156 -21.42 0.94 -10.73
CA PHE A 156 -21.09 2.34 -11.02
C PHE A 156 -20.76 2.55 -12.51
N VAL A 157 -21.34 1.72 -13.36
CA VAL A 157 -21.22 1.87 -14.81
C VAL A 157 -21.98 3.12 -15.23
N ASP A 158 -21.35 3.99 -16.02
CA ASP A 158 -22.02 5.16 -16.57
C ASP A 158 -23.16 4.73 -17.50
N ALA A 159 -24.38 5.09 -17.14
CA ALA A 159 -25.58 4.74 -17.91
C ALA A 159 -25.63 5.39 -19.31
N ALA A 160 -24.97 6.55 -19.47
CA ALA A 160 -24.87 7.23 -20.76
C ALA A 160 -23.82 6.61 -21.68
N GLN A 161 -22.83 5.93 -21.11
CA GLN A 161 -21.68 5.35 -21.82
C GLN A 161 -21.32 3.96 -21.29
N PRO A 162 -22.22 2.95 -21.41
CA PRO A 162 -21.99 1.64 -20.80
C PRO A 162 -20.85 0.84 -21.42
N ASP A 163 -20.53 1.10 -22.69
CA ASP A 163 -19.53 0.36 -23.49
C ASP A 163 -18.10 0.93 -23.39
N VAL A 164 -17.93 2.10 -22.76
CA VAL A 164 -16.61 2.69 -22.57
C VAL A 164 -15.83 1.99 -21.46
N VAL A 165 -14.51 2.12 -21.52
CA VAL A 165 -13.60 1.53 -20.53
C VAL A 165 -12.85 2.60 -19.76
N CYS A 166 -12.37 2.25 -18.57
CA CYS A 166 -11.50 3.09 -17.77
C CYS A 166 -10.06 2.95 -18.27
N LEU A 167 -9.50 3.99 -18.91
CA LEU A 167 -8.07 4.08 -19.19
C LEU A 167 -7.37 4.61 -17.92
N LEU A 168 -6.57 3.78 -17.29
CA LEU A 168 -5.91 4.12 -16.03
C LEU A 168 -4.82 5.17 -16.25
N ARG A 169 -4.84 6.25 -15.48
CA ARG A 169 -3.81 7.30 -15.39
C ARG A 169 -2.94 7.13 -14.18
N LYS A 170 -3.53 6.61 -13.11
CA LYS A 170 -2.82 6.29 -11.86
C LYS A 170 -2.94 4.81 -11.54
N SER A 171 -2.03 4.32 -10.72
CA SER A 171 -2.05 2.93 -10.34
C SER A 171 -3.25 2.60 -9.44
N LEU A 172 -3.70 1.37 -9.50
CA LEU A 172 -4.88 0.88 -8.81
C LEU A 172 -4.54 -0.44 -8.12
N TYR A 173 -5.25 -0.71 -7.03
CA TYR A 173 -5.08 -1.97 -6.31
C TYR A 173 -5.23 -3.17 -7.22
N GLY A 174 -4.30 -4.13 -7.07
CA GLY A 174 -4.27 -5.35 -7.84
C GLY A 174 -3.44 -5.32 -9.13
N LEU A 175 -3.02 -4.14 -9.62
CA LEU A 175 -2.03 -4.06 -10.70
C LEU A 175 -0.67 -4.58 -10.23
N LYS A 176 0.02 -5.34 -11.08
CA LYS A 176 1.35 -5.88 -10.77
C LYS A 176 2.40 -4.79 -10.57
N GLN A 177 2.31 -3.67 -11.31
CA GLN A 177 3.24 -2.55 -11.22
C GLN A 177 2.84 -1.49 -10.17
N ALA A 178 1.68 -1.60 -9.50
CA ALA A 178 1.23 -0.59 -8.54
C ALA A 178 2.25 -0.29 -7.42
N PRO A 179 2.91 -1.30 -6.79
CA PRO A 179 3.94 -1.04 -5.80
C PRO A 179 5.12 -0.25 -6.35
N ARG A 180 5.55 -0.57 -7.58
CA ARG A 180 6.65 0.12 -8.26
C ARG A 180 6.28 1.57 -8.60
N ALA A 181 5.10 1.80 -9.17
CA ALA A 181 4.63 3.13 -9.53
C ALA A 181 4.53 4.04 -8.30
N TRP A 182 4.02 3.51 -7.19
CA TRP A 182 4.02 4.21 -5.91
C TRP A 182 5.41 4.52 -5.40
N PHE A 183 6.31 3.51 -5.35
CA PHE A 183 7.68 3.71 -4.92
C PHE A 183 8.39 4.80 -5.72
N GLN A 184 8.28 4.77 -7.04
CA GLN A 184 8.88 5.77 -7.93
C GLN A 184 8.34 7.18 -7.66
N ARG A 185 7.02 7.32 -7.51
CA ARG A 185 6.38 8.60 -7.20
C ARG A 185 6.87 9.18 -5.88
N PHE A 186 6.92 8.35 -4.85
CA PHE A 186 7.38 8.75 -3.53
C PHE A 186 8.87 9.07 -3.50
N ALA A 187 9.70 8.21 -4.09
CA ALA A 187 11.15 8.41 -4.18
C ALA A 187 11.50 9.71 -4.94
N THR A 188 10.80 10.01 -6.04
CA THR A 188 11.00 11.26 -6.78
C THR A 188 10.69 12.47 -5.91
N HIS A 189 9.60 12.45 -5.15
CA HIS A 189 9.28 13.54 -4.23
C HIS A 189 10.32 13.69 -3.12
N LEU A 190 10.77 12.59 -2.51
CA LEU A 190 11.84 12.64 -1.51
C LEU A 190 13.15 13.23 -2.07
N GLN A 191 13.50 12.91 -3.31
CA GLN A 191 14.68 13.49 -3.96
C GLN A 191 14.54 15.01 -4.16
N GLN A 192 13.33 15.50 -4.49
CA GLN A 192 13.05 16.94 -4.56
C GLN A 192 13.21 17.63 -3.19
N LEU A 193 12.89 16.92 -2.10
CA LEU A 193 13.14 17.39 -0.73
C LEU A 193 14.63 17.29 -0.30
N GLY A 194 15.50 16.74 -1.16
CA GLY A 194 16.92 16.61 -0.90
C GLY A 194 17.35 15.27 -0.29
N PHE A 195 16.47 14.31 -0.16
CA PHE A 195 16.82 12.97 0.28
C PHE A 195 17.59 12.19 -0.80
N ILE A 196 18.53 11.37 -0.39
CA ILE A 196 19.30 10.50 -1.27
C ILE A 196 19.03 9.03 -0.87
N PRO A 197 18.68 8.14 -1.83
CA PRO A 197 18.51 6.74 -1.54
C PRO A 197 19.86 6.09 -1.16
N ALA A 198 19.85 5.27 -0.12
CA ALA A 198 21.05 4.58 0.33
C ALA A 198 21.44 3.45 -0.64
N LYS A 199 22.75 3.30 -0.93
CA LYS A 199 23.27 2.24 -1.83
C LYS A 199 23.03 0.82 -1.28
N SER A 200 22.98 0.65 0.04
CA SER A 200 22.80 -0.64 0.70
C SER A 200 21.35 -1.13 0.68
N ASP A 201 20.40 -0.19 0.67
CA ASP A 201 18.97 -0.46 0.67
C ASP A 201 18.24 0.75 0.07
N SER A 202 17.69 0.59 -1.13
CA SER A 202 17.00 1.67 -1.85
C SER A 202 15.69 2.11 -1.20
N SER A 203 15.20 1.39 -0.18
CA SER A 203 14.02 1.78 0.63
C SER A 203 14.41 2.66 1.83
N LEU A 204 15.72 2.88 2.06
CA LEU A 204 16.26 3.85 3.00
C LEU A 204 16.64 5.12 2.26
N PHE A 205 16.12 6.25 2.69
CA PHE A 205 16.45 7.57 2.19
C PHE A 205 17.10 8.39 3.30
N VAL A 206 18.18 9.08 3.00
CA VAL A 206 18.97 9.86 3.95
C VAL A 206 18.98 11.31 3.50
N LEU A 207 18.74 12.24 4.44
CA LEU A 207 18.85 13.67 4.25
C LEU A 207 19.99 14.20 5.11
N HIS A 208 20.89 14.98 4.50
CA HIS A 208 21.90 15.74 5.20
C HIS A 208 21.78 17.22 4.83
N ARG A 209 21.65 18.09 5.85
CA ARG A 209 21.62 19.56 5.70
C ARG A 209 22.51 20.20 6.77
N GLY A 210 23.81 20.37 6.47
CA GLY A 210 24.78 20.74 7.50
C GLY A 210 24.85 19.68 8.58
N ASP A 211 24.63 20.08 9.83
CA ASP A 211 24.60 19.16 10.99
C ASP A 211 23.26 18.43 11.15
N ALA A 212 22.23 18.83 10.40
CA ALA A 212 20.90 18.20 10.46
C ALA A 212 20.86 16.95 9.58
N GLU A 213 20.38 15.85 10.15
CA GLU A 213 20.32 14.53 9.51
C GLU A 213 18.94 13.90 9.72
N ALA A 214 18.39 13.28 8.69
CA ALA A 214 17.16 12.49 8.80
C ALA A 214 17.25 11.20 7.97
N HIS A 215 16.63 10.14 8.51
CA HIS A 215 16.56 8.83 7.88
C HIS A 215 15.08 8.44 7.71
N LEU A 216 14.68 8.15 6.49
CA LEU A 216 13.31 7.73 6.15
C LEU A 216 13.35 6.33 5.57
N LEU A 217 12.60 5.43 6.18
CA LEU A 217 12.39 4.05 5.72
C LEU A 217 11.00 3.92 5.12
N LEU A 218 10.94 3.49 3.86
CA LEU A 218 9.67 3.25 3.15
C LEU A 218 9.35 1.76 3.11
N TYR A 219 8.21 1.38 3.67
CA TYR A 219 7.63 0.04 3.57
C TYR A 219 6.20 0.11 3.06
N VAL A 220 6.03 0.15 1.74
CA VAL A 220 4.73 0.29 1.05
C VAL A 220 3.98 1.54 1.51
N ASP A 221 2.98 1.39 2.39
CA ASP A 221 2.16 2.45 2.99
C ASP A 221 2.68 2.93 4.36
N ASP A 222 3.56 2.16 4.99
CA ASP A 222 4.18 2.50 6.27
C ASP A 222 5.53 3.23 6.06
N ILE A 223 5.73 4.32 6.78
CA ILE A 223 6.98 5.07 6.79
C ILE A 223 7.47 5.18 8.22
N VAL A 224 8.78 4.99 8.40
CA VAL A 224 9.46 5.31 9.67
C VAL A 224 10.41 6.45 9.38
N LEU A 225 10.25 7.57 10.08
CA LEU A 225 11.09 8.75 9.98
C LEU A 225 11.82 8.98 11.29
N ALA A 226 13.15 9.02 11.23
CA ALA A 226 14.03 9.44 12.32
C ALA A 226 14.75 10.73 11.91
N ALA A 227 14.89 11.70 12.80
CA ALA A 227 15.57 12.95 12.51
C ALA A 227 16.42 13.42 13.70
N SER A 228 17.45 14.23 13.44
CA SER A 228 18.38 14.75 14.45
C SER A 228 17.73 15.76 15.42
N SER A 229 16.59 16.35 15.04
CA SER A 229 15.80 17.20 15.92
C SER A 229 14.30 17.05 15.66
N THR A 230 13.50 17.45 16.63
CA THR A 230 12.03 17.44 16.57
C THR A 230 11.53 18.44 15.52
N GLU A 231 12.19 19.58 15.37
CA GLU A 231 11.85 20.62 14.40
C GLU A 231 12.02 20.11 12.97
N LEU A 232 13.17 19.47 12.67
CA LEU A 232 13.44 18.87 11.38
C LEU A 232 12.42 17.76 11.06
N LEU A 233 12.10 16.92 12.06
CA LEU A 233 11.13 15.84 11.92
C LEU A 233 9.76 16.38 11.51
N HIS A 234 9.24 17.39 12.22
CA HIS A 234 7.94 17.98 11.90
C HIS A 234 7.95 18.70 10.55
N GLN A 235 9.02 19.45 10.21
CA GLN A 235 9.15 20.07 8.90
C GLN A 235 9.05 19.06 7.75
N ILE A 236 9.69 17.90 7.89
CA ILE A 236 9.61 16.83 6.88
C ILE A 236 8.18 16.26 6.83
N ILE A 237 7.56 15.98 7.99
CA ILE A 237 6.19 15.47 8.05
C ILE A 237 5.22 16.44 7.36
N ASP A 238 5.31 17.72 7.66
CA ASP A 238 4.44 18.76 7.06
C ASP A 238 4.61 18.80 5.53
N GLN A 239 5.85 18.77 5.03
CA GLN A 239 6.12 18.72 3.59
C GLN A 239 5.56 17.48 2.91
N LEU A 240 5.65 16.32 3.56
CA LEU A 240 5.07 15.08 3.05
C LEU A 240 3.53 15.12 3.07
N CYS A 241 2.93 15.68 4.12
CA CYS A 241 1.47 15.82 4.24
C CYS A 241 0.86 16.80 3.22
N LEU A 242 1.63 17.76 2.72
CA LEU A 242 1.18 18.65 1.64
C LEU A 242 1.01 17.91 0.30
N GLU A 243 1.81 16.87 0.06
CA GLU A 243 1.82 16.14 -1.21
C GLU A 243 1.01 14.84 -1.16
N PHE A 244 1.00 14.18 -0.01
CA PHE A 244 0.37 12.88 0.17
C PHE A 244 -0.61 12.92 1.35
N ALA A 245 -1.76 12.24 1.19
CA ALA A 245 -2.69 12.06 2.30
C ALA A 245 -2.08 11.11 3.34
N MET A 246 -1.46 11.67 4.37
CA MET A 246 -0.77 10.92 5.42
C MET A 246 -1.42 11.10 6.78
N LYS A 247 -1.20 10.11 7.64
CA LYS A 247 -1.51 10.17 9.07
C LYS A 247 -0.24 9.95 9.86
N ASP A 248 0.11 10.91 10.71
CA ASP A 248 1.15 10.71 11.72
C ASP A 248 0.55 9.83 12.85
N LEU A 249 1.13 8.65 13.04
CA LEU A 249 0.76 7.71 14.11
C LEU A 249 1.49 8.02 15.42
N GLY A 250 2.35 9.04 15.40
CA GLY A 250 3.10 9.52 16.55
C GLY A 250 4.42 8.79 16.78
N PRO A 251 5.05 9.08 17.94
CA PRO A 251 6.36 8.56 18.25
C PRO A 251 6.35 7.06 18.50
N VAL A 252 7.38 6.39 17.96
CA VAL A 252 7.60 4.95 18.14
C VAL A 252 8.20 4.69 19.52
N HIS A 253 7.38 4.52 20.55
CA HIS A 253 7.86 4.36 21.94
C HIS A 253 8.31 2.93 22.32
N ALA A 254 7.67 1.91 21.74
CA ALA A 254 7.83 0.52 22.18
C ALA A 254 9.25 -0.06 22.00
N TRP A 255 10.05 0.46 21.07
CA TRP A 255 11.37 -0.08 20.81
C TRP A 255 12.46 0.38 21.80
N ARG A 256 12.28 1.56 22.45
CA ARG A 256 13.22 2.05 23.49
C ARG A 256 13.21 1.17 24.73
N THR A 257 12.01 0.65 25.11
CA THR A 257 11.82 -0.11 26.35
C THR A 257 12.01 -1.61 26.19
N THR A 258 11.64 -2.19 25.04
CA THR A 258 11.61 -3.65 24.86
C THR A 258 12.71 -4.20 23.97
N ARG A 259 13.50 -3.33 23.30
CA ARG A 259 14.41 -3.73 22.21
C ARG A 259 13.72 -4.58 21.12
N GLN A 260 12.40 -4.62 21.12
CA GLN A 260 11.58 -5.30 20.12
C GLN A 260 10.93 -4.27 19.22
N LEU A 261 11.01 -4.50 17.93
CA LEU A 261 10.28 -3.72 16.91
C LEU A 261 8.77 -3.78 17.21
N PRO A 262 8.02 -2.69 17.00
CA PRO A 262 6.57 -2.71 17.12
C PRO A 262 6.00 -3.92 16.37
N ARG A 263 5.12 -4.69 17.02
CA ARG A 263 4.55 -5.92 16.45
C ARG A 263 3.91 -5.68 15.08
N GLN A 264 3.34 -4.51 14.85
CA GLN A 264 2.74 -4.12 13.57
C GLN A 264 3.78 -3.99 12.45
N LEU A 265 4.95 -3.42 12.71
CA LEU A 265 6.07 -3.36 11.76
C LEU A 265 6.68 -4.75 11.51
N MET A 266 6.81 -5.57 12.56
CA MET A 266 7.37 -6.93 12.44
C MET A 266 6.42 -7.91 11.74
N SER A 267 5.12 -7.84 12.00
CA SER A 267 4.15 -8.71 11.33
C SER A 267 4.06 -8.43 9.83
N ARG A 268 4.20 -7.16 9.42
CA ARG A 268 4.21 -6.78 8.00
C ARG A 268 5.55 -7.07 7.33
N VAL A 269 6.68 -6.87 8.01
CA VAL A 269 8.03 -7.18 7.49
C VAL A 269 8.30 -8.69 7.40
N SER A 270 7.63 -9.50 8.23
CA SER A 270 7.75 -10.97 8.24
C SER A 270 6.85 -11.66 7.21
N SER A 271 5.87 -10.96 6.65
CA SER A 271 5.01 -11.48 5.59
C SER A 271 5.61 -11.10 4.25
N PRO A 272 6.08 -12.07 3.43
CA PRO A 272 6.47 -11.74 2.06
C PRO A 272 5.26 -11.13 1.34
N PRO A 273 5.46 -10.13 0.46
CA PRO A 273 4.38 -9.65 -0.38
C PRO A 273 3.77 -10.86 -1.06
N ALA A 274 2.44 -10.95 -1.08
CA ALA A 274 1.72 -12.04 -1.70
C ALA A 274 2.24 -12.19 -3.14
N GLN A 275 3.16 -13.12 -3.33
CA GLN A 275 3.57 -13.54 -4.66
C GLN A 275 2.31 -14.07 -5.31
N ALA A 276 1.91 -13.45 -6.40
CA ALA A 276 0.90 -13.99 -7.28
C ALA A 276 1.37 -15.41 -7.63
N SER A 277 0.72 -16.40 -7.04
CA SER A 277 0.92 -17.81 -7.38
C SER A 277 0.70 -17.94 -8.88
N GLN A 278 1.69 -18.50 -9.54
CA GLN A 278 1.64 -18.92 -10.95
C GLN A 278 0.45 -19.84 -11.20
#